data_7bdd5224d23d874ffa7724c7faa87a8e
#
_entry.id   7bdd5224d23d874ffa7724c7faa87a8e
#
_cell.length_a   1.000
_cell.length_b   1.000
_cell.length_c   1.000
_cell.angle_alpha   90.00
_cell.angle_beta   90.00
_cell.angle_gamma   90.00
#
_symmetry.space_group_name_H-M   'P 1'
#
loop_
_entity.id
_entity.type
_entity.pdbx_description
1 polymer ?
#
loop_
_entity_poly.entity_id
_entity_poly.type
_entity_poly.pdbx_seq_one_letter_code
_entity_poly.pdbx_strand_id
1 'polypeptide(L)'
;LKQNFSISLPQAMREEVGYAVKQVSDEEHKELSPQWVYEIFEENYVNNTPYFTVESCHFKQNDGIMAETEINFGGKKTIVDANGNGRLDAVSNTFKQFFGISYELSTYEEHALSHGSSSKAIAYVGITCDGKNYWGVGMDEDIIKASIHALIVAVNKLPQIAQNESAQDERLTSMLNYIQNNYQDVTLESIAAQFHLSEP
;
A
#
# COMPACT_ATOMS: atom_id res chain seq x y z
N LEU A 1 -22.94 3.06 2.49
CA LEU A 1 -21.91 2.54 3.38
C LEU A 1 -22.28 2.82 4.86
N LYS A 2 -22.60 4.06 5.23
CA LYS A 2 -22.84 4.42 6.64
C LYS A 2 -24.04 3.69 7.27
N GLN A 3 -25.19 3.66 6.60
CA GLN A 3 -26.42 3.08 7.16
C GLN A 3 -26.36 1.55 7.30
N ASN A 4 -25.74 0.86 6.33
CA ASN A 4 -25.80 -0.61 6.24
C ASN A 4 -24.53 -1.30 6.78
N PHE A 5 -23.40 -0.58 6.80
CA PHE A 5 -22.10 -1.17 7.15
C PHE A 5 -21.33 -0.40 8.22
N SER A 6 -21.95 0.63 8.81
CA SER A 6 -21.31 1.50 9.81
C SER A 6 -20.02 2.18 9.34
N ILE A 7 -19.79 2.28 8.03
CA ILE A 7 -18.59 2.87 7.42
C ILE A 7 -18.84 4.36 7.20
N SER A 8 -18.17 5.21 7.99
CA SER A 8 -18.27 6.66 7.91
C SER A 8 -17.05 7.25 7.22
N LEU A 9 -17.14 7.42 5.90
CA LEU A 9 -16.03 7.96 5.09
C LEU A 9 -15.64 9.38 5.51
N PRO A 10 -14.34 9.71 5.54
CA PRO A 10 -13.85 11.08 5.60
C PRO A 10 -14.50 11.95 4.53
N GLN A 11 -14.79 13.21 4.86
CA GLN A 11 -15.48 14.09 3.93
C GLN A 11 -14.74 14.24 2.59
N ALA A 12 -13.42 14.36 2.63
CA ALA A 12 -12.59 14.51 1.44
C ALA A 12 -12.53 13.24 0.56
N MET A 13 -12.78 12.05 1.14
CA MET A 13 -12.79 10.78 0.39
C MET A 13 -14.13 10.49 -0.29
N ARG A 14 -15.22 11.11 0.17
CA ARG A 14 -16.60 10.79 -0.30
C ARG A 14 -16.79 11.01 -1.79
N GLU A 15 -16.17 12.03 -2.33
CA GLU A 15 -16.27 12.37 -3.75
C GLU A 15 -15.62 11.29 -4.62
N GLU A 16 -14.41 10.85 -4.27
CA GLU A 16 -13.70 9.81 -5.02
C GLU A 16 -14.45 8.47 -4.99
N VAL A 17 -14.91 8.03 -3.81
CA VAL A 17 -15.73 6.82 -3.70
C VAL A 17 -17.05 6.96 -4.46
N GLY A 18 -17.67 8.15 -4.42
CA GLY A 18 -18.87 8.45 -5.18
C GLY A 18 -18.69 8.32 -6.69
N TYR A 19 -17.56 8.79 -7.22
CA TYR A 19 -17.20 8.64 -8.63
C TYR A 19 -16.95 7.18 -9.01
N ALA A 20 -16.24 6.41 -8.18
CA ALA A 20 -16.01 4.99 -8.45
C ALA A 20 -17.32 4.20 -8.51
N VAL A 21 -18.25 4.44 -7.59
CA VAL A 21 -19.57 3.82 -7.57
C VAL A 21 -20.41 4.25 -8.78
N LYS A 22 -20.37 5.55 -9.14
CA LYS A 22 -21.09 6.07 -10.29
C LYS A 22 -20.60 5.45 -11.60
N GLN A 23 -19.29 5.31 -11.78
CA GLN A 23 -18.73 4.68 -12.98
C GLN A 23 -19.28 3.27 -13.19
N VAL A 24 -19.29 2.42 -12.18
CA VAL A 24 -19.85 1.06 -12.26
C VAL A 24 -21.37 1.10 -12.55
N SER A 25 -22.13 2.03 -11.92
CA SER A 25 -23.56 2.18 -12.19
C SER A 25 -23.85 2.59 -13.62
N ASP A 26 -23.03 3.48 -14.20
CA ASP A 26 -23.18 3.94 -15.58
C ASP A 26 -22.81 2.82 -16.59
N GLU A 27 -21.78 2.02 -16.30
CA GLU A 27 -21.38 0.87 -17.13
C GLU A 27 -22.43 -0.25 -17.11
N GLU A 28 -23.02 -0.52 -15.97
CA GLU A 28 -24.02 -1.57 -15.78
C GLU A 28 -25.46 -1.11 -16.17
N HIS A 29 -25.67 0.18 -16.39
CA HIS A 29 -26.96 0.78 -16.71
C HIS A 29 -28.07 0.45 -15.70
N LYS A 30 -27.74 0.37 -14.39
CA LYS A 30 -28.70 0.06 -13.33
C LYS A 30 -28.31 0.66 -11.99
N GLU A 31 -29.30 0.73 -11.10
CA GLU A 31 -29.09 1.12 -9.71
C GLU A 31 -28.36 -0.01 -8.96
N LEU A 32 -27.29 0.35 -8.22
CA LEU A 32 -26.50 -0.60 -7.47
C LEU A 32 -27.11 -0.86 -6.08
N SER A 33 -27.12 -2.11 -5.66
CA SER A 33 -27.51 -2.48 -4.30
C SER A 33 -26.49 -1.98 -3.26
N PRO A 34 -26.90 -1.75 -1.98
CA PRO A 34 -25.97 -1.39 -0.92
C PRO A 34 -24.79 -2.37 -0.78
N GLN A 35 -25.05 -3.66 -0.99
CA GLN A 35 -24.01 -4.70 -0.94
C GLN A 35 -22.99 -4.52 -2.09
N TRP A 36 -23.45 -4.23 -3.29
CA TRP A 36 -22.56 -3.99 -4.43
C TRP A 36 -21.72 -2.72 -4.26
N VAL A 37 -22.30 -1.65 -3.70
CA VAL A 37 -21.55 -0.44 -3.31
C VAL A 37 -20.46 -0.75 -2.28
N TYR A 38 -20.72 -1.66 -1.35
CA TYR A 38 -19.71 -2.12 -0.39
C TYR A 38 -18.59 -2.90 -1.08
N GLU A 39 -18.90 -3.81 -1.97
CA GLU A 39 -17.92 -4.60 -2.75
C GLU A 39 -17.01 -3.70 -3.58
N ILE A 40 -17.56 -2.69 -4.29
CA ILE A 40 -16.76 -1.71 -5.02
C ILE A 40 -15.81 -0.95 -4.08
N PHE A 41 -16.31 -0.54 -2.92
CA PHE A 41 -15.48 0.13 -1.91
C PHE A 41 -14.39 -0.81 -1.36
N GLU A 42 -14.73 -2.03 -1.03
CA GLU A 42 -13.79 -3.01 -0.48
C GLU A 42 -12.67 -3.34 -1.47
N GLU A 43 -13.01 -3.65 -2.71
CA GLU A 43 -12.04 -3.99 -3.76
C GLU A 43 -11.08 -2.85 -4.10
N ASN A 44 -11.56 -1.61 -4.08
CA ASN A 44 -10.74 -0.46 -4.49
C ASN A 44 -9.94 0.18 -3.37
N TYR A 45 -10.39 0.03 -2.11
CA TYR A 45 -9.83 0.84 -1.01
C TYR A 45 -9.40 0.05 0.21
N VAL A 46 -9.95 -1.16 0.45
CA VAL A 46 -9.73 -1.87 1.71
C VAL A 46 -8.65 -2.94 1.57
N ASN A 47 -7.58 -2.82 2.34
CA ASN A 47 -6.48 -3.80 2.42
C ASN A 47 -5.93 -4.24 1.04
N ASN A 48 -6.12 -3.44 -0.01
CA ASN A 48 -5.68 -3.75 -1.36
C ASN A 48 -4.22 -3.32 -1.56
N THR A 49 -3.31 -4.28 -1.65
CA THR A 49 -1.86 -4.07 -1.69
C THR A 49 -1.22 -4.85 -2.84
N PRO A 50 -1.45 -4.44 -4.12
CA PRO A 50 -1.04 -5.21 -5.29
C PRO A 50 0.48 -5.30 -5.47
N TYR A 51 1.24 -4.30 -5.03
CA TYR A 51 2.67 -4.18 -5.36
C TYR A 51 3.60 -4.51 -4.20
N PHE A 52 3.29 -4.04 -2.98
CA PHE A 52 4.09 -4.34 -1.80
C PHE A 52 3.24 -4.58 -0.56
N THR A 53 3.77 -5.36 0.36
CA THR A 53 3.17 -5.63 1.67
C THR A 53 4.16 -5.32 2.79
N VAL A 54 3.65 -5.22 4.01
CA VAL A 54 4.46 -5.16 5.24
C VAL A 54 4.26 -6.46 6.01
N GLU A 55 5.33 -7.20 6.21
CA GLU A 55 5.33 -8.49 6.92
C GLU A 55 5.33 -8.29 8.43
N SER A 56 6.13 -7.33 8.90
CA SER A 56 6.21 -6.97 10.31
C SER A 56 6.54 -5.49 10.49
N CYS A 57 6.10 -4.93 11.63
CA CYS A 57 6.43 -3.57 12.03
C CYS A 57 6.64 -3.53 13.53
N HIS A 58 7.83 -3.13 13.95
CA HIS A 58 8.21 -3.00 15.36
C HIS A 58 8.50 -1.55 15.70
N PHE A 59 8.05 -1.13 16.88
CA PHE A 59 8.25 0.24 17.34
C PHE A 59 9.18 0.29 18.54
N LYS A 60 10.13 1.21 18.50
CA LYS A 60 11.01 1.56 19.61
C LYS A 60 10.79 3.02 19.98
N GLN A 61 10.63 3.30 21.26
CA GLN A 61 10.42 4.66 21.76
C GLN A 61 11.70 5.12 22.48
N ASN A 62 12.36 6.13 21.88
CA ASN A 62 13.48 6.84 22.45
C ASN A 62 13.11 8.34 22.52
N ASP A 63 13.89 9.25 21.90
CA ASP A 63 13.53 10.66 21.72
C ASP A 63 12.57 10.87 20.51
N GLY A 64 11.54 10.05 20.39
CA GLY A 64 10.61 9.95 19.29
C GLY A 64 10.18 8.52 19.09
N ILE A 65 9.47 8.23 18.02
CA ILE A 65 9.08 6.86 17.66
C ILE A 65 9.90 6.43 16.45
N MET A 66 10.63 5.33 16.59
CA MET A 66 11.30 4.65 15.50
C MET A 66 10.45 3.43 15.09
N ALA A 67 10.18 3.30 13.80
CA ALA A 67 9.60 2.09 13.21
C ALA A 67 10.72 1.29 12.52
N GLU A 68 10.75 -0.02 12.78
CA GLU A 68 11.49 -1.02 12.05
C GLU A 68 10.47 -1.81 11.24
N THR A 69 10.50 -1.67 9.92
CA THR A 69 9.45 -2.19 9.02
C THR A 69 10.06 -3.19 8.04
N GLU A 70 9.56 -4.42 8.02
CA GLU A 70 9.91 -5.43 7.02
C GLU A 70 8.98 -5.31 5.81
N ILE A 71 9.49 -4.75 4.72
CA ILE A 71 8.77 -4.51 3.48
C ILE A 71 9.05 -5.67 2.53
N ASN A 72 7.98 -6.27 1.98
CA ASN A 72 8.05 -7.26 0.91
C ASN A 72 7.65 -6.60 -0.41
N PHE A 73 8.60 -6.45 -1.32
CA PHE A 73 8.41 -5.86 -2.64
C PHE A 73 9.08 -6.74 -3.70
N GLY A 74 8.32 -7.17 -4.72
CA GLY A 74 8.79 -8.07 -5.76
C GLY A 74 9.31 -9.42 -5.20
N GLY A 75 8.73 -9.91 -4.10
CA GLY A 75 9.15 -11.14 -3.41
C GLY A 75 10.41 -11.01 -2.54
N LYS A 76 11.04 -9.83 -2.52
CA LYS A 76 12.21 -9.55 -1.69
C LYS A 76 11.79 -8.83 -0.41
N LYS A 77 12.21 -9.39 0.74
CA LYS A 77 12.00 -8.79 2.06
C LYS A 77 13.19 -7.91 2.43
N THR A 78 12.89 -6.69 2.86
CA THR A 78 13.91 -5.70 3.27
C THR A 78 13.44 -5.02 4.55
N ILE A 79 14.32 -4.93 5.54
CA ILE A 79 14.06 -4.21 6.79
C ILE A 79 14.54 -2.77 6.63
N VAL A 80 13.68 -1.82 6.97
CA VAL A 80 13.95 -0.37 6.90
C VAL A 80 13.58 0.28 8.22
N ASP A 81 14.48 1.10 8.74
CA ASP A 81 14.28 1.85 9.98
C ASP A 81 14.10 3.33 9.68
N ALA A 82 13.09 3.94 10.30
CA ALA A 82 12.92 5.39 10.24
C ALA A 82 12.29 5.94 11.52
N ASN A 83 12.59 7.19 11.82
CA ASN A 83 11.99 7.95 12.91
C ASN A 83 10.78 8.75 12.44
N GLY A 84 9.85 9.01 13.35
CA GLY A 84 8.69 9.86 13.10
C GLY A 84 8.16 10.49 14.40
N ASN A 85 7.27 11.47 14.24
CA ASN A 85 6.60 12.12 15.36
C ASN A 85 5.54 11.23 16.03
N GLY A 86 5.09 10.20 15.30
CA GLY A 86 4.14 9.18 15.74
C GLY A 86 4.36 7.87 14.99
N ARG A 87 3.63 6.82 15.37
CA ARG A 87 3.80 5.48 14.77
C ARG A 87 3.53 5.49 13.27
N LEU A 88 2.43 6.09 12.83
CA LEU A 88 2.06 6.15 11.42
C LEU A 88 3.06 6.97 10.61
N ASP A 89 3.55 8.09 11.17
CA ASP A 89 4.58 8.93 10.54
C ASP A 89 5.92 8.19 10.42
N ALA A 90 6.32 7.45 11.45
CA ALA A 90 7.55 6.64 11.40
C ALA A 90 7.46 5.56 10.30
N VAL A 91 6.34 4.83 10.20
CA VAL A 91 6.11 3.85 9.11
C VAL A 91 6.08 4.55 7.74
N SER A 92 5.41 5.69 7.63
CA SER A 92 5.42 6.49 6.40
C SER A 92 6.84 6.85 5.95
N ASN A 93 7.70 7.20 6.88
CA ASN A 93 9.09 7.55 6.59
C ASN A 93 9.93 6.32 6.16
N THR A 94 9.61 5.10 6.62
CA THR A 94 10.24 3.88 6.07
C THR A 94 9.90 3.67 4.61
N PHE A 95 8.64 3.92 4.19
CA PHE A 95 8.22 3.80 2.80
C PHE A 95 8.86 4.88 1.91
N LYS A 96 8.91 6.13 2.38
CA LYS A 96 9.58 7.23 1.66
C LYS A 96 11.06 6.90 1.42
N GLN A 97 11.74 6.38 2.44
CA GLN A 97 13.15 5.99 2.35
C GLN A 97 13.35 4.78 1.43
N PHE A 98 12.52 3.74 1.54
CA PHE A 98 12.67 2.51 0.77
C PHE A 98 12.44 2.73 -0.72
N PHE A 99 11.36 3.45 -1.08
CA PHE A 99 10.99 3.69 -2.47
C PHE A 99 11.63 4.94 -3.08
N GLY A 100 12.29 5.79 -2.29
CA GLY A 100 12.84 7.07 -2.75
C GLY A 100 11.75 8.05 -3.21
N ILE A 101 10.58 8.03 -2.56
CA ILE A 101 9.40 8.84 -2.91
C ILE A 101 9.10 9.92 -1.88
N SER A 102 8.38 10.95 -2.30
CA SER A 102 7.90 12.01 -1.41
C SER A 102 6.39 12.15 -1.53
N TYR A 103 5.72 12.20 -0.40
CA TYR A 103 4.29 12.49 -0.27
C TYR A 103 4.00 13.05 1.12
N GLU A 104 2.85 13.66 1.29
CA GLU A 104 2.38 14.17 2.58
C GLU A 104 1.16 13.37 3.07
N LEU A 105 1.12 13.09 4.38
CA LEU A 105 -0.08 12.57 5.04
C LEU A 105 -1.07 13.74 5.17
N SER A 106 -2.12 13.73 4.37
CA SER A 106 -3.11 14.81 4.33
C SER A 106 -4.31 14.56 5.24
N THR A 107 -4.68 13.30 5.45
CA THR A 107 -5.84 12.92 6.27
C THR A 107 -5.57 11.62 7.00
N TYR A 108 -5.98 11.57 8.26
CA TYR A 108 -6.04 10.36 9.05
C TYR A 108 -7.29 10.39 9.92
N GLU A 109 -8.17 9.40 9.75
CA GLU A 109 -9.37 9.19 10.57
C GLU A 109 -9.51 7.70 10.87
N GLU A 110 -10.11 7.39 12.02
CA GLU A 110 -10.35 6.02 12.44
C GLU A 110 -11.61 5.90 13.28
N HIS A 111 -12.28 4.75 13.25
CA HIS A 111 -13.37 4.44 14.16
C HIS A 111 -13.60 2.92 14.27
N ALA A 112 -14.35 2.52 15.31
CA ALA A 112 -14.79 1.14 15.46
C ALA A 112 -16.03 0.87 14.59
N LEU A 113 -16.09 -0.28 13.93
CA LEU A 113 -17.23 -0.71 13.12
C LEU A 113 -18.37 -1.29 13.94
N SER A 114 -18.09 -1.78 15.16
CA SER A 114 -19.07 -2.33 16.09
C SER A 114 -18.68 -2.04 17.53
N HIS A 115 -19.55 -2.37 18.47
CA HIS A 115 -19.28 -2.25 19.91
C HIS A 115 -18.86 -3.60 20.48
N GLY A 116 -17.88 -3.60 21.39
CA GLY A 116 -17.41 -4.79 22.10
C GLY A 116 -15.91 -5.07 21.93
N SER A 117 -15.40 -6.06 22.65
CA SER A 117 -13.97 -6.40 22.71
C SER A 117 -13.43 -7.06 21.42
N SER A 118 -14.31 -7.56 20.55
CA SER A 118 -13.97 -8.13 19.25
C SER A 118 -14.39 -7.23 18.08
N SER A 119 -14.53 -5.92 18.35
CA SER A 119 -14.86 -4.94 17.31
C SER A 119 -13.69 -4.74 16.36
N LYS A 120 -13.95 -4.82 15.06
CA LYS A 120 -12.98 -4.38 14.06
C LYS A 120 -12.90 -2.85 14.06
N ALA A 121 -11.69 -2.35 13.90
CA ALA A 121 -11.41 -0.96 13.61
C ALA A 121 -11.28 -0.75 12.09
N ILE A 122 -11.69 0.41 11.63
CA ILE A 122 -11.43 0.89 10.28
C ILE A 122 -10.64 2.20 10.37
N ALA A 123 -9.58 2.30 9.58
CA ALA A 123 -8.75 3.48 9.44
C ALA A 123 -8.74 3.96 8.00
N TYR A 124 -8.71 5.27 7.81
CA TYR A 124 -8.61 5.93 6.52
C TYR A 124 -7.37 6.79 6.49
N VAL A 125 -6.57 6.61 5.47
CA VAL A 125 -5.37 7.43 5.24
C VAL A 125 -5.47 8.06 3.86
N GLY A 126 -5.38 9.40 3.83
CA GLY A 126 -5.19 10.18 2.63
C GLY A 126 -3.76 10.67 2.54
N ILE A 127 -3.12 10.48 1.40
CA ILE A 127 -1.80 11.05 1.09
C ILE A 127 -1.90 11.94 -0.14
N THR A 128 -1.08 12.99 -0.17
CA THR A 128 -0.96 13.89 -1.32
C THR A 128 0.42 13.73 -1.95
N CYS A 129 0.45 13.41 -3.22
CA CYS A 129 1.67 13.30 -4.03
C CYS A 129 1.45 14.03 -5.36
N ASP A 130 2.36 14.94 -5.72
CA ASP A 130 2.29 15.74 -6.95
C ASP A 130 0.92 16.44 -7.14
N GLY A 131 0.35 16.95 -6.05
CA GLY A 131 -0.93 17.66 -6.03
C GLY A 131 -2.17 16.79 -6.20
N LYS A 132 -2.02 15.45 -6.20
CA LYS A 132 -3.12 14.48 -6.26
C LYS A 132 -3.26 13.77 -4.93
N ASN A 133 -4.50 13.45 -4.56
CA ASN A 133 -4.82 12.68 -3.37
C ASN A 133 -4.98 11.20 -3.71
N TYR A 134 -4.47 10.35 -2.81
CA TYR A 134 -4.59 8.90 -2.89
C TYR A 134 -5.09 8.38 -1.55
N TRP A 135 -6.12 7.55 -1.58
CA TRP A 135 -6.78 7.05 -0.39
C TRP A 135 -6.57 5.56 -0.19
N GLY A 136 -6.29 5.20 1.05
CA GLY A 136 -6.28 3.82 1.50
C GLY A 136 -7.15 3.63 2.74
N VAL A 137 -7.68 2.45 2.88
CA VAL A 137 -8.50 2.02 4.01
C VAL A 137 -7.93 0.71 4.54
N GLY A 138 -7.79 0.62 5.85
CA GLY A 138 -7.39 -0.58 6.55
C GLY A 138 -8.45 -1.03 7.54
N MET A 139 -8.70 -2.32 7.60
CA MET A 139 -9.58 -2.94 8.58
C MET A 139 -8.83 -4.04 9.32
N ASP A 140 -8.80 -3.96 10.65
CA ASP A 140 -8.19 -4.97 11.52
C ASP A 140 -8.83 -4.90 12.92
N GLU A 141 -8.63 -5.92 13.75
CA GLU A 141 -9.01 -5.88 15.17
C GLU A 141 -8.11 -4.92 15.97
N ASP A 142 -6.87 -4.73 15.53
CA ASP A 142 -5.90 -3.78 16.05
C ASP A 142 -5.93 -2.48 15.24
N ILE A 143 -6.25 -1.36 15.92
CA ILE A 143 -6.34 -0.04 15.29
C ILE A 143 -5.01 0.41 14.66
N ILE A 144 -3.87 0.03 15.25
CA ILE A 144 -2.56 0.36 14.71
C ILE A 144 -2.30 -0.39 13.41
N LYS A 145 -2.68 -1.69 13.37
CA LYS A 145 -2.59 -2.49 12.14
C LYS A 145 -3.54 -1.94 11.07
N ALA A 146 -4.78 -1.61 11.42
CA ALA A 146 -5.73 -0.98 10.50
C ALA A 146 -5.14 0.30 9.89
N SER A 147 -4.49 1.14 10.71
CA SER A 147 -3.86 2.39 10.26
C SER A 147 -2.67 2.14 9.32
N ILE A 148 -1.83 1.15 9.63
CA ILE A 148 -0.71 0.76 8.77
C ILE A 148 -1.22 0.19 7.45
N HIS A 149 -2.23 -0.68 7.46
CA HIS A 149 -2.87 -1.21 6.26
C HIS A 149 -3.44 -0.09 5.38
N ALA A 150 -4.13 0.90 5.97
CA ALA A 150 -4.63 2.06 5.25
C ALA A 150 -3.49 2.84 4.56
N LEU A 151 -2.38 3.06 5.25
CA LEU A 151 -1.21 3.73 4.68
C LEU A 151 -0.59 2.91 3.53
N ILE A 152 -0.42 1.60 3.71
CA ILE A 152 0.11 0.71 2.66
C ILE A 152 -0.77 0.79 1.40
N VAL A 153 -2.09 0.72 1.54
CA VAL A 153 -3.03 0.82 0.41
C VAL A 153 -2.90 2.17 -0.30
N ALA A 154 -2.82 3.28 0.45
CA ALA A 154 -2.66 4.61 -0.15
C ALA A 154 -1.35 4.71 -0.95
N VAL A 155 -0.24 4.22 -0.39
CA VAL A 155 1.09 4.24 -1.03
C VAL A 155 1.15 3.30 -2.23
N ASN A 156 0.50 2.12 -2.18
CA ASN A 156 0.39 1.20 -3.33
C ASN A 156 -0.27 1.85 -4.56
N LYS A 157 -1.11 2.87 -4.37
CA LYS A 157 -1.76 3.60 -5.48
C LYS A 157 -0.87 4.64 -6.15
N LEU A 158 0.31 4.93 -5.62
CA LEU A 158 1.24 5.88 -6.22
C LEU A 158 1.79 5.32 -7.55
N PRO A 159 1.76 6.09 -8.65
CA PRO A 159 2.27 5.63 -9.94
C PRO A 159 3.71 5.15 -9.91
N GLN A 160 4.54 5.77 -9.05
CA GLN A 160 5.95 5.42 -8.88
C GLN A 160 6.13 3.99 -8.35
N ILE A 161 5.20 3.48 -7.54
CA ILE A 161 5.26 2.11 -7.01
C ILE A 161 5.00 1.10 -8.12
N ALA A 162 3.96 1.30 -8.93
CA ALA A 162 3.67 0.44 -10.08
C ALA A 162 4.80 0.43 -11.13
N GLN A 163 5.43 1.58 -11.37
CA GLN A 163 6.57 1.70 -12.29
C GLN A 163 7.80 0.95 -11.78
N ASN A 164 8.07 1.02 -10.47
CA ASN A 164 9.19 0.31 -9.86
C ASN A 164 9.02 -1.22 -9.97
N GLU A 165 7.80 -1.73 -9.83
CA GLU A 165 7.51 -3.15 -10.03
C GLU A 165 7.71 -3.57 -11.49
N SER A 166 7.13 -2.83 -12.44
CA SER A 166 7.29 -3.11 -13.87
C SER A 166 8.76 -3.13 -14.30
N ALA A 167 9.58 -2.21 -13.80
CA ALA A 167 11.01 -2.19 -14.08
C ALA A 167 11.76 -3.41 -13.50
N GLN A 168 11.33 -3.92 -12.33
CA GLN A 168 11.87 -5.16 -11.78
C GLN A 168 11.49 -6.38 -12.63
N ASP A 169 10.25 -6.49 -13.06
CA ASP A 169 9.77 -7.60 -13.90
C ASP A 169 10.45 -7.63 -15.27
N GLU A 170 10.64 -6.48 -15.91
CA GLU A 170 11.39 -6.36 -17.16
C GLU A 170 12.85 -6.78 -16.99
N ARG A 171 13.48 -6.39 -15.88
CA ARG A 171 14.86 -6.79 -15.58
C ARG A 171 14.98 -8.29 -15.36
N LEU A 172 14.07 -8.90 -14.58
CA LEU A 172 14.02 -10.34 -14.37
C LEU A 172 13.77 -11.10 -15.68
N THR A 173 12.85 -10.63 -16.51
CA THR A 173 12.56 -11.21 -17.83
C THR A 173 13.79 -11.14 -18.72
N SER A 174 14.50 -10.04 -18.74
CA SER A 174 15.74 -9.87 -19.51
C SER A 174 16.85 -10.81 -19.03
N MET A 175 16.98 -11.01 -17.70
CA MET A 175 17.93 -11.95 -17.13
C MET A 175 17.60 -13.40 -17.51
N LEU A 176 16.33 -13.81 -17.42
CA LEU A 176 15.87 -15.14 -17.80
C LEU A 176 16.13 -15.41 -19.29
N ASN A 177 15.82 -14.45 -20.17
CA ASN A 177 16.10 -14.56 -21.60
C ASN A 177 17.60 -14.68 -21.88
N TYR A 178 18.44 -13.92 -21.17
CA TYR A 178 19.89 -14.04 -21.30
C TYR A 178 20.39 -15.44 -20.91
N ILE A 179 19.92 -15.96 -19.76
CA ILE A 179 20.27 -17.31 -19.28
C ILE A 179 19.82 -18.38 -20.29
N GLN A 180 18.58 -18.29 -20.78
CA GLN A 180 18.03 -19.26 -21.75
C GLN A 180 18.80 -19.26 -23.06
N ASN A 181 19.20 -18.09 -23.55
CA ASN A 181 19.93 -17.97 -24.82
C ASN A 181 21.42 -18.36 -24.73
N ASN A 182 21.98 -18.35 -23.52
CA ASN A 182 23.39 -18.64 -23.28
C ASN A 182 23.61 -19.83 -22.32
N TYR A 183 22.61 -20.71 -22.16
CA TYR A 183 22.58 -21.72 -21.10
C TYR A 183 23.81 -22.67 -21.07
N GLN A 184 24.55 -22.81 -22.19
CA GLN A 184 25.74 -23.67 -22.24
C GLN A 184 26.98 -23.00 -21.64
N ASP A 185 27.08 -21.66 -21.72
CA ASP A 185 28.27 -20.89 -21.34
C ASP A 185 28.00 -19.85 -20.24
N VAL A 186 26.78 -19.81 -19.68
CA VAL A 186 26.42 -18.83 -18.67
C VAL A 186 27.04 -19.17 -17.30
N THR A 187 27.71 -18.19 -16.70
CA THR A 187 28.23 -18.25 -15.34
C THR A 187 27.63 -17.14 -14.48
N LEU A 188 27.79 -17.27 -13.16
CA LEU A 188 27.33 -16.20 -12.23
C LEU A 188 28.04 -14.88 -12.51
N GLU A 189 29.35 -14.94 -12.84
CA GLU A 189 30.15 -13.77 -13.20
C GLU A 189 29.63 -13.12 -14.49
N SER A 190 29.24 -13.90 -15.50
CA SER A 190 28.70 -13.36 -16.76
C SER A 190 27.36 -12.69 -16.58
N ILE A 191 26.49 -13.23 -15.70
CA ILE A 191 25.21 -12.60 -15.33
C ILE A 191 25.46 -11.32 -14.54
N ALA A 192 26.34 -11.38 -13.52
CA ALA A 192 26.66 -10.22 -12.70
C ALA A 192 27.21 -9.06 -13.55
N ALA A 193 28.12 -9.34 -14.46
CA ALA A 193 28.69 -8.36 -15.38
C ALA A 193 27.63 -7.76 -16.32
N GLN A 194 26.78 -8.61 -16.94
CA GLN A 194 25.76 -8.18 -17.91
C GLN A 194 24.67 -7.31 -17.26
N PHE A 195 24.30 -7.60 -16.02
CA PHE A 195 23.20 -6.91 -15.33
C PHE A 195 23.65 -5.98 -14.19
N HIS A 196 24.94 -5.69 -14.10
CA HIS A 196 25.56 -4.80 -13.11
C HIS A 196 25.16 -5.18 -11.67
N LEU A 197 25.23 -6.48 -11.34
CA LEU A 197 24.99 -6.99 -10.02
C LEU A 197 26.30 -6.99 -9.21
N SER A 198 26.20 -6.69 -7.91
CA SER A 198 27.31 -6.92 -7.00
C SER A 198 27.51 -8.43 -6.82
N GLU A 199 28.78 -8.88 -6.89
CA GLU A 199 29.12 -10.25 -6.52
C GLU A 199 28.79 -10.51 -5.05
N PRO A 200 28.36 -11.73 -4.70
CA PRO A 200 28.02 -12.11 -3.32
C PRO A 200 29.22 -12.09 -2.37
#